data_5059653177d7e99c6a2018ba16f01351
#
_entry.id   5059653177d7e99c6a2018ba16f01351
#
_cell.length_a   1.000
_cell.length_b   1.000
_cell.length_c   1.000
_cell.angle_alpha   90.00
_cell.angle_beta   90.00
_cell.angle_gamma   90.00
#
_symmetry.space_group_name_H-M   'P 1'
#
loop_
_entity.id
_entity.type
_entity.pdbx_description
1 polymer ?
#
loop_
_entity_poly.entity_id
_entity_poly.type
_entity_poly.pdbx_seq_one_letter_code
_entity_poly.pdbx_strand_id
1 'polypeptide(L)'
;APDSKSIYFLCTKEAETHLWELGLKKRSIRQITSGQYDYTSVSLRAGKLLAGRQSYNDPKDLYLVDPHSGKAQQVTAENKSILGDMPNIAVEKRWIKTTDGGNMLVWVVLPPNFDKTKKYPALLFCQGGPQSAVSQFFSYRWNMRLMAEQGYVVIAPNRHGVPSFGKKWN
;
A
#
# COMPACT_ATOMS: atom_id res chain seq x y z
N ALA A 1 -15.53 12.62 13.33
CA ALA A 1 -15.20 12.63 14.77
C ALA A 1 -16.48 12.87 15.59
N PRO A 2 -16.57 12.42 16.85
CA PRO A 2 -17.76 12.60 17.71
C PRO A 2 -18.11 14.06 17.97
N ASP A 3 -17.12 14.94 17.93
CA ASP A 3 -17.29 16.39 18.08
C ASP A 3 -17.75 17.11 16.82
N SER A 4 -18.03 16.39 15.75
CA SER A 4 -18.43 16.90 14.42
C SER A 4 -17.47 17.93 13.82
N LYS A 5 -16.18 17.91 14.22
CA LYS A 5 -15.16 18.85 13.69
C LYS A 5 -14.31 18.28 12.58
N SER A 6 -14.20 16.96 12.51
CA SER A 6 -13.36 16.26 11.52
C SER A 6 -14.02 15.01 10.97
N ILE A 7 -13.67 14.64 9.75
CA ILE A 7 -13.97 13.35 9.12
C ILE A 7 -12.66 12.63 8.88
N TYR A 8 -12.58 11.36 9.32
CA TYR A 8 -11.48 10.46 9.02
C TYR A 8 -11.86 9.54 7.86
N PHE A 9 -10.98 9.40 6.88
CA PHE A 9 -11.26 8.64 5.67
C PHE A 9 -10.00 7.97 5.14
N LEU A 10 -10.18 7.01 4.25
CA LEU A 10 -9.12 6.38 3.49
C LEU A 10 -8.99 7.07 2.14
N CYS A 11 -7.76 7.34 1.73
CA CYS A 11 -7.47 7.86 0.39
C CYS A 11 -6.22 7.20 -0.16
N THR A 12 -6.34 6.70 -1.40
CA THR A 12 -5.21 6.15 -2.14
C THR A 12 -4.55 7.26 -2.95
N LYS A 13 -3.27 7.47 -2.68
CA LYS A 13 -2.42 8.42 -3.41
C LYS A 13 -1.12 7.73 -3.77
N GLU A 14 -0.72 7.82 -5.04
CA GLU A 14 0.51 7.19 -5.54
C GLU A 14 0.61 5.70 -5.18
N ALA A 15 -0.51 4.99 -5.35
CA ALA A 15 -0.63 3.56 -5.07
C ALA A 15 -0.33 3.13 -3.63
N GLU A 16 -0.59 4.01 -2.67
CA GLU A 16 -0.57 3.72 -1.22
C GLU A 16 -1.84 4.27 -0.59
N THR A 17 -2.52 3.47 0.21
CA THR A 17 -3.77 3.87 0.87
C THR A 17 -3.50 4.24 2.31
N HIS A 18 -3.74 5.50 2.64
CA HIS A 18 -3.49 6.03 3.97
C HIS A 18 -4.74 6.58 4.64
N LEU A 19 -4.62 6.79 5.96
CA LEU A 19 -5.61 7.50 6.77
C LEU A 19 -5.42 9.00 6.60
N TRP A 20 -6.53 9.69 6.40
CA TRP A 20 -6.58 11.14 6.21
C TRP A 20 -7.64 11.76 7.12
N GLU A 21 -7.48 13.03 7.41
CA GLU A 21 -8.41 13.87 8.16
C GLU A 21 -8.85 15.06 7.31
N LEU A 22 -10.14 15.30 7.24
CA LEU A 22 -10.74 16.54 6.75
C LEU A 22 -11.26 17.35 7.94
N GLY A 23 -10.63 18.47 8.23
CA GLY A 23 -11.12 19.44 9.21
C GLY A 23 -12.26 20.26 8.62
N LEU A 24 -13.47 20.12 9.16
CA LEU A 24 -14.69 20.71 8.56
C LEU A 24 -14.71 22.24 8.58
N LYS A 25 -14.29 22.86 9.68
CA LYS A 25 -14.30 24.33 9.81
C LYS A 25 -13.34 25.02 8.84
N LYS A 26 -12.11 24.49 8.73
CA LYS A 26 -11.04 25.07 7.90
C LYS A 26 -10.99 24.47 6.50
N ARG A 27 -11.77 23.43 6.22
CA ARG A 27 -11.72 22.63 4.98
C ARG A 27 -10.29 22.16 4.65
N SER A 28 -9.50 21.88 5.70
CA SER A 28 -8.12 21.44 5.57
C SER A 28 -8.05 19.94 5.49
N ILE A 29 -7.22 19.41 4.61
CA ILE A 29 -6.96 17.97 4.46
C ILE A 29 -5.55 17.69 4.97
N ARG A 30 -5.42 16.69 5.84
CA ARG A 30 -4.14 16.25 6.40
C ARG A 30 -4.00 14.73 6.27
N GLN A 31 -2.88 14.28 5.77
CA GLN A 31 -2.50 12.86 5.81
C GLN A 31 -2.05 12.53 7.24
N ILE A 32 -2.57 11.43 7.79
CA ILE A 32 -2.28 10.98 9.16
C ILE A 32 -1.15 9.95 9.14
N THR A 33 -1.22 8.98 8.24
CA THR A 33 -0.27 7.86 8.18
C THR A 33 0.56 7.90 6.91
N SER A 34 1.75 7.28 6.95
CA SER A 34 2.68 7.16 5.83
C SER A 34 3.39 5.81 5.87
N GLY A 35 4.16 5.50 4.83
CA GLY A 35 4.91 4.25 4.68
C GLY A 35 4.34 3.37 3.58
N GLN A 36 5.02 2.25 3.28
CA GLN A 36 4.60 1.31 2.24
C GLN A 36 3.53 0.34 2.78
N TYR A 37 2.32 0.86 2.99
CA TYR A 37 1.18 0.12 3.52
C TYR A 37 -0.11 0.53 2.83
N ASP A 38 -1.08 -0.39 2.84
CA ASP A 38 -2.47 -0.08 2.57
C ASP A 38 -3.29 -0.21 3.85
N TYR A 39 -3.95 0.88 4.22
CA TYR A 39 -5.01 0.84 5.22
C TYR A 39 -6.33 0.49 4.52
N THR A 40 -7.02 -0.55 5.00
CA THR A 40 -8.19 -1.14 4.33
C THR A 40 -9.52 -0.83 4.99
N SER A 41 -9.46 -0.37 6.23
CA SER A 41 -10.65 0.00 7.03
C SER A 41 -10.26 1.03 8.09
N VAL A 42 -11.24 1.80 8.54
CA VAL A 42 -11.06 2.74 9.66
C VAL A 42 -12.34 2.85 10.48
N SER A 43 -12.18 2.85 11.79
CA SER A 43 -13.25 3.10 12.76
C SER A 43 -12.68 3.95 13.91
N LEU A 44 -13.41 4.96 14.33
CA LEU A 44 -13.03 5.83 15.44
C LEU A 44 -13.71 5.36 16.75
N ARG A 45 -12.92 5.07 17.77
CA ARG A 45 -13.37 4.73 19.11
C ARG A 45 -12.46 5.34 20.16
N ALA A 46 -13.03 5.95 21.20
CA ALA A 46 -12.29 6.53 22.34
C ALA A 46 -11.09 7.40 21.92
N GLY A 47 -11.25 8.23 20.90
CA GLY A 47 -10.18 9.12 20.41
C GLY A 47 -9.06 8.44 19.64
N LYS A 48 -9.16 7.14 19.36
CA LYS A 48 -8.20 6.37 18.53
C LYS A 48 -8.87 5.84 17.27
N LEU A 49 -8.08 5.65 16.23
CA LEU A 49 -8.52 5.02 14.97
C LEU A 49 -8.14 3.55 14.99
N LEU A 50 -9.11 2.66 14.98
CA LEU A 50 -8.88 1.24 14.72
C LEU A 50 -8.91 1.03 13.20
N ALA A 51 -7.83 0.53 12.65
CA ALA A 51 -7.64 0.40 11.20
C ALA A 51 -7.07 -0.95 10.81
N GLY A 52 -7.54 -1.52 9.71
CA GLY A 52 -6.88 -2.66 9.08
C GLY A 52 -5.70 -2.16 8.24
N ARG A 53 -4.54 -2.82 8.32
CA ARG A 53 -3.33 -2.49 7.56
C ARG A 53 -2.72 -3.76 6.95
N GLN A 54 -2.24 -3.64 5.73
CA GLN A 54 -1.55 -4.71 5.00
C GLN A 54 -0.39 -4.15 4.17
N SER A 55 0.47 -5.05 3.69
CA SER A 55 1.52 -4.75 2.71
C SER A 55 1.76 -5.96 1.80
N TYR A 56 2.69 -5.89 0.84
CA TYR A 56 3.08 -7.10 0.11
C TYR A 56 3.71 -8.18 1.00
N ASN A 57 4.30 -7.78 2.14
CA ASN A 57 4.89 -8.70 3.10
C ASN A 57 3.89 -9.24 4.11
N ASP A 58 2.87 -8.46 4.45
CA ASP A 58 2.00 -8.73 5.58
C ASP A 58 0.53 -8.78 5.16
N PRO A 59 -0.19 -9.87 5.48
CA PRO A 59 -1.64 -9.88 5.38
C PRO A 59 -2.24 -8.87 6.35
N LYS A 60 -3.55 -8.61 6.17
CA LYS A 60 -4.25 -7.61 6.96
C LYS A 60 -4.29 -7.97 8.45
N ASP A 61 -3.75 -7.08 9.28
CA ASP A 61 -3.90 -7.06 10.72
C ASP A 61 -4.53 -5.75 11.19
N LEU A 62 -5.01 -5.73 12.45
CA LEU A 62 -5.60 -4.55 13.07
C LEU A 62 -4.53 -3.72 13.79
N TYR A 63 -4.63 -2.42 13.60
CA TYR A 63 -3.76 -1.42 14.20
C TYR A 63 -4.56 -0.33 14.89
N LEU A 64 -4.11 0.06 16.06
CA LEU A 64 -4.61 1.24 16.76
C LEU A 64 -3.73 2.43 16.38
N VAL A 65 -4.33 3.42 15.71
CA VAL A 65 -3.62 4.59 15.19
C VAL A 65 -4.01 5.83 15.98
N ASP A 66 -3.01 6.56 16.43
CA ASP A 66 -3.20 7.87 17.04
C ASP A 66 -3.48 8.92 15.94
N PRO A 67 -4.65 9.59 15.92
CA PRO A 67 -5.01 10.48 14.83
C PRO A 67 -4.16 11.75 14.75
N HIS A 68 -3.48 12.15 15.84
CA HIS A 68 -2.64 13.35 15.85
C HIS A 68 -1.23 13.09 15.35
N SER A 69 -0.60 12.03 15.86
CA SER A 69 0.78 11.68 15.54
C SER A 69 0.92 10.71 14.37
N GLY A 70 -0.14 10.00 13.98
CA GLY A 70 -0.09 8.92 13.00
C GLY A 70 0.59 7.64 13.48
N LYS A 71 1.04 7.60 14.75
CA LYS A 71 1.71 6.43 15.32
C LYS A 71 0.73 5.24 15.37
N ALA A 72 1.12 4.13 14.77
CA ALA A 72 0.34 2.91 14.69
C ALA A 72 0.92 1.84 15.60
N GLN A 73 0.07 1.20 16.40
CA GLN A 73 0.39 0.05 17.23
C GLN A 73 -0.39 -1.15 16.74
N GLN A 74 0.28 -2.26 16.46
CA GLN A 74 -0.36 -3.51 16.06
C GLN A 74 -1.16 -4.10 17.21
N VAL A 75 -2.40 -4.54 16.93
CA VAL A 75 -3.33 -5.12 17.91
C VAL A 75 -3.49 -6.61 17.69
N THR A 76 -3.53 -7.05 16.42
CA THR A 76 -3.60 -8.47 16.05
C THR A 76 -2.34 -8.90 15.31
N ALA A 77 -2.01 -10.18 15.39
CA ALA A 77 -0.85 -10.78 14.72
C ALA A 77 -1.16 -12.24 14.34
N GLU A 78 -2.33 -12.45 13.72
CA GLU A 78 -2.89 -13.78 13.47
C GLU A 78 -1.99 -14.65 12.57
N ASN A 79 -1.29 -14.02 11.64
CA ASN A 79 -0.43 -14.74 10.69
C ASN A 79 1.03 -14.83 11.13
N LYS A 80 1.37 -14.38 12.33
CA LYS A 80 2.76 -14.35 12.82
C LYS A 80 3.37 -15.74 12.93
N SER A 81 2.58 -16.74 13.31
CA SER A 81 3.04 -18.14 13.42
C SER A 81 3.42 -18.76 12.06
N ILE A 82 2.88 -18.24 10.96
CA ILE A 82 3.14 -18.74 9.61
C ILE A 82 4.21 -17.90 8.91
N LEU A 83 4.14 -16.58 9.06
CA LEU A 83 4.96 -15.65 8.29
C LEU A 83 6.11 -15.02 9.09
N GLY A 84 6.12 -15.19 10.43
CA GLY A 84 7.07 -14.52 11.31
C GLY A 84 8.53 -14.94 11.08
N ASP A 85 8.76 -16.15 10.64
CA ASP A 85 10.10 -16.70 10.35
C ASP A 85 10.50 -16.52 8.88
N MET A 86 9.59 -16.01 8.04
CA MET A 86 9.87 -15.78 6.63
C MET A 86 10.55 -14.40 6.45
N PRO A 87 11.67 -14.33 5.74
CA PRO A 87 12.31 -13.04 5.49
C PRO A 87 11.40 -12.12 4.68
N ASN A 88 11.40 -10.83 5.03
CA ASN A 88 10.71 -9.84 4.22
C ASN A 88 11.36 -9.73 2.84
N ILE A 89 10.52 -9.68 1.81
CA ILE A 89 10.97 -9.36 0.46
C ILE A 89 11.17 -7.85 0.31
N ALA A 90 12.15 -7.46 -0.50
CA ALA A 90 12.35 -6.06 -0.84
C ALA A 90 11.32 -5.62 -1.89
N VAL A 91 10.66 -4.50 -1.61
CA VAL A 91 9.68 -3.87 -2.50
C VAL A 91 10.15 -2.46 -2.81
N GLU A 92 10.44 -2.19 -4.08
CA GLU A 92 10.94 -0.91 -4.54
C GLU A 92 9.85 -0.13 -5.27
N LYS A 93 9.75 1.16 -4.95
CA LYS A 93 8.90 2.13 -5.63
C LYS A 93 9.72 2.82 -6.71
N ARG A 94 9.46 2.53 -7.98
CA ARG A 94 10.21 3.11 -9.11
C ARG A 94 9.29 3.97 -9.97
N TRP A 95 9.80 5.15 -10.38
CA TRP A 95 9.15 6.02 -11.35
C TRP A 95 9.83 5.88 -12.71
N ILE A 96 9.06 5.55 -13.73
CA ILE A 96 9.54 5.32 -15.08
C ILE A 96 8.90 6.33 -16.03
N LYS A 97 9.72 6.99 -16.85
CA LYS A 97 9.24 7.86 -17.92
C LYS A 97 8.47 7.07 -18.96
N THR A 98 7.28 7.55 -19.30
CA THR A 98 6.45 6.99 -20.36
C THR A 98 6.71 7.70 -21.69
N THR A 99 6.33 7.08 -22.82
CA THR A 99 6.55 7.63 -24.17
C THR A 99 5.81 8.94 -24.43
N ASP A 100 4.73 9.20 -23.69
CA ASP A 100 3.96 10.46 -23.72
C ASP A 100 4.49 11.53 -22.74
N GLY A 101 5.65 11.29 -22.11
CA GLY A 101 6.32 12.20 -21.20
C GLY A 101 5.82 12.15 -19.75
N GLY A 102 4.87 11.27 -19.43
CA GLY A 102 4.39 11.05 -18.07
C GLY A 102 5.40 10.34 -17.17
N ASN A 103 5.04 10.13 -15.91
CA ASN A 103 5.81 9.30 -14.96
C ASN A 103 4.90 8.20 -14.43
N MET A 104 5.23 6.96 -14.72
CA MET A 104 4.52 5.78 -14.26
C MET A 104 5.18 5.22 -13.01
N LEU A 105 4.39 5.03 -11.95
CA LEU A 105 4.85 4.31 -10.77
C LEU A 105 4.80 2.80 -11.04
N VAL A 106 5.90 2.15 -10.74
CA VAL A 106 6.06 0.69 -10.86
C VAL A 106 6.56 0.13 -9.53
N TRP A 107 5.84 -0.82 -8.98
CA TRP A 107 6.35 -1.63 -7.88
C TRP A 107 7.25 -2.72 -8.45
N VAL A 108 8.44 -2.86 -7.90
CA VAL A 108 9.38 -3.93 -8.22
C VAL A 108 9.58 -4.76 -6.97
N VAL A 109 9.10 -5.99 -7.01
CA VAL A 109 9.20 -6.94 -5.91
C VAL A 109 10.35 -7.89 -6.20
N LEU A 110 11.35 -7.86 -5.34
CA LEU A 110 12.60 -8.58 -5.54
C LEU A 110 12.60 -9.92 -4.78
N PRO A 111 13.23 -10.96 -5.34
CA PRO A 111 13.39 -12.23 -4.64
C PRO A 111 14.22 -12.08 -3.36
N PRO A 112 14.09 -12.98 -2.38
CA PRO A 112 14.96 -13.02 -1.23
C PRO A 112 16.44 -13.09 -1.64
N ASN A 113 17.31 -12.40 -0.91
CA ASN A 113 18.74 -12.35 -1.19
C ASN A 113 19.08 -11.88 -2.62
N PHE A 114 18.28 -10.92 -3.14
CA PHE A 114 18.49 -10.35 -4.47
C PHE A 114 19.91 -9.82 -4.64
N ASP A 115 20.57 -10.29 -5.68
CA ASP A 115 21.92 -9.86 -6.07
C ASP A 115 21.86 -9.15 -7.42
N LYS A 116 22.12 -7.85 -7.44
CA LYS A 116 22.08 -7.00 -8.65
C LYS A 116 23.06 -7.42 -9.74
N THR A 117 24.04 -8.26 -9.42
CA THR A 117 25.02 -8.77 -10.40
C THR A 117 24.52 -9.99 -11.15
N LYS A 118 23.45 -10.61 -10.69
CA LYS A 118 22.82 -11.78 -11.30
C LYS A 118 21.64 -11.41 -12.21
N LYS A 119 21.30 -12.31 -13.10
CA LYS A 119 20.07 -12.22 -13.91
C LYS A 119 18.97 -13.05 -13.28
N TYR A 120 17.76 -12.53 -13.29
CA TYR A 120 16.56 -13.17 -12.75
C TYR A 120 15.46 -13.22 -13.81
N PRO A 121 14.65 -14.28 -13.84
CA PRO A 121 13.42 -14.24 -14.62
C PRO A 121 12.49 -13.18 -14.08
N ALA A 122 11.74 -12.52 -14.96
CA ALA A 122 10.82 -11.47 -14.59
C ALA A 122 9.37 -11.84 -14.91
N LEU A 123 8.46 -11.45 -14.04
CA LEU A 123 7.02 -11.53 -14.22
C LEU A 123 6.43 -10.13 -14.28
N LEU A 124 5.68 -9.85 -15.33
CA LEU A 124 4.89 -8.64 -15.45
C LEU A 124 3.48 -8.87 -14.89
N PHE A 125 3.13 -8.17 -13.83
CA PHE A 125 1.78 -8.17 -13.29
C PHE A 125 0.91 -7.18 -14.05
N CYS A 126 0.02 -7.70 -14.90
CA CYS A 126 -0.91 -6.88 -15.69
C CYS A 126 -2.20 -6.67 -14.89
N GLN A 127 -2.33 -5.52 -14.25
CA GLN A 127 -3.55 -5.14 -13.55
C GLN A 127 -4.71 -4.97 -14.54
N GLY A 128 -5.76 -5.76 -14.30
CA GLY A 128 -7.02 -5.68 -15.03
C GLY A 128 -8.09 -4.92 -14.28
N GLY A 129 -9.25 -5.03 -14.75
CA GLY A 129 -10.49 -4.86 -14.32
C GLY A 129 -11.22 -3.89 -13.45
N PRO A 130 -11.74 -2.88 -13.97
CA PRO A 130 -11.21 -2.01 -14.99
C PRO A 130 -10.28 -0.94 -14.43
N GLN A 131 -10.45 -0.47 -13.20
CA GLN A 131 -9.72 0.69 -12.67
C GLN A 131 -9.38 0.53 -11.19
N SER A 132 -8.28 -0.13 -10.88
CA SER A 132 -7.68 -0.09 -9.55
C SER A 132 -6.19 0.14 -9.63
N ALA A 133 -5.64 0.92 -8.72
CA ALA A 133 -4.20 1.05 -8.60
C ALA A 133 -3.61 -0.27 -8.10
N VAL A 134 -2.42 -0.61 -8.59
CA VAL A 134 -1.60 -1.65 -7.98
C VAL A 134 -0.94 -1.03 -6.77
N SER A 135 -1.50 -1.30 -5.61
CA SER A 135 -1.09 -0.75 -4.31
C SER A 135 -0.40 -1.81 -3.45
N GLN A 136 -0.25 -1.55 -2.15
CA GLN A 136 0.37 -2.48 -1.19
C GLN A 136 -0.62 -3.56 -0.69
N PHE A 137 -1.42 -4.14 -1.60
CA PHE A 137 -2.39 -5.17 -1.24
C PHE A 137 -1.74 -6.53 -1.00
N PHE A 138 -2.19 -7.24 0.03
CA PHE A 138 -1.87 -8.65 0.22
C PHE A 138 -2.98 -9.49 -0.40
N SER A 139 -2.61 -10.39 -1.31
CA SER A 139 -3.57 -11.28 -1.97
C SER A 139 -3.22 -12.73 -1.70
N TYR A 140 -4.17 -13.52 -1.22
CA TYR A 140 -4.03 -14.96 -1.10
C TYR A 140 -4.15 -15.69 -2.45
N ARG A 141 -4.69 -15.01 -3.46
CA ARG A 141 -4.85 -15.57 -4.80
C ARG A 141 -3.70 -15.21 -5.74
N TRP A 142 -3.28 -13.94 -5.74
CA TRP A 142 -2.21 -13.39 -6.58
C TRP A 142 -1.16 -12.74 -5.69
N ASN A 143 -0.38 -13.59 -5.03
CA ASN A 143 0.59 -13.13 -4.05
C ASN A 143 1.94 -12.84 -4.73
N MET A 144 2.29 -11.55 -4.82
CA MET A 144 3.56 -11.13 -5.43
C MET A 144 4.77 -11.57 -4.61
N ARG A 145 4.63 -11.66 -3.29
CA ARG A 145 5.67 -12.21 -2.41
C ARG A 145 5.98 -13.66 -2.76
N LEU A 146 4.95 -14.50 -2.89
CA LEU A 146 5.13 -15.91 -3.24
C LEU A 146 5.85 -16.07 -4.59
N MET A 147 5.50 -15.23 -5.58
CA MET A 147 6.17 -15.23 -6.88
C MET A 147 7.64 -14.83 -6.75
N ALA A 148 7.94 -13.81 -5.95
CA ALA A 148 9.31 -13.36 -5.69
C ALA A 148 10.13 -14.44 -4.93
N GLU A 149 9.54 -15.12 -3.97
CA GLU A 149 10.18 -16.23 -3.24
C GLU A 149 10.53 -17.41 -4.13
N GLN A 150 9.88 -17.58 -5.29
CA GLN A 150 10.25 -18.53 -6.33
C GLN A 150 11.40 -18.04 -7.24
N GLY A 151 12.03 -16.93 -6.90
CA GLY A 151 13.18 -16.40 -7.63
C GLY A 151 12.85 -15.45 -8.77
N TYR A 152 11.60 -14.99 -8.90
CA TYR A 152 11.22 -14.01 -9.91
C TYR A 152 11.37 -12.58 -9.41
N VAL A 153 11.76 -11.67 -10.30
CA VAL A 153 11.52 -10.24 -10.13
C VAL A 153 10.11 -9.93 -10.63
N VAL A 154 9.21 -9.47 -9.73
CA VAL A 154 7.85 -9.13 -10.13
C VAL A 154 7.76 -7.64 -10.41
N ILE A 155 7.28 -7.28 -11.58
CA ILE A 155 7.14 -5.90 -12.06
C ILE A 155 5.64 -5.57 -12.13
N ALA A 156 5.18 -4.62 -11.34
CA ALA A 156 3.77 -4.28 -11.21
C ALA A 156 3.53 -2.78 -11.52
N PRO A 157 3.28 -2.44 -12.80
CA PRO A 157 3.10 -1.07 -13.24
C PRO A 157 1.71 -0.53 -12.93
N ASN A 158 1.65 0.74 -12.55
CA ASN A 158 0.42 1.53 -12.48
C ASN A 158 0.21 2.27 -13.80
N ARG A 159 -0.31 1.56 -14.80
CA ARG A 159 -0.55 2.07 -16.16
C ARG A 159 -1.53 3.25 -16.19
N HIS A 160 -1.61 3.95 -17.32
CA HIS A 160 -2.70 4.89 -17.57
C HIS A 160 -4.08 4.25 -17.38
N GLY A 161 -5.05 5.03 -16.90
CA GLY A 161 -6.41 4.60 -16.60
C GLY A 161 -6.59 4.06 -15.19
N VAL A 162 -5.54 3.97 -14.34
CA VAL A 162 -5.70 3.61 -12.93
C VAL A 162 -5.81 4.85 -12.04
N PRO A 163 -6.65 4.82 -10.97
CA PRO A 163 -6.79 5.93 -10.04
C PRO A 163 -5.51 6.14 -9.22
N SER A 164 -5.50 7.18 -8.39
CA SER A 164 -4.48 7.59 -7.41
C SER A 164 -3.34 8.49 -7.90
N PHE A 165 -3.27 8.76 -9.20
CA PHE A 165 -2.22 9.58 -9.82
C PHE A 165 -2.72 10.90 -10.40
N GLY A 166 -3.95 11.25 -10.10
CA GLY A 166 -4.61 12.46 -10.59
C GLY A 166 -5.38 12.27 -11.89
N LYS A 167 -6.22 13.28 -12.22
CA LYS A 167 -7.19 13.21 -13.33
C LYS A 167 -6.55 13.00 -14.70
N LYS A 168 -5.31 13.48 -14.91
CA LYS A 168 -4.62 13.31 -16.20
C LYS A 168 -4.11 11.90 -16.44
N TRP A 169 -3.94 11.12 -15.39
CA TRP A 169 -3.46 9.75 -15.48
C TRP A 169 -4.59 8.72 -15.61
N ASN A 170 -5.76 9.09 -15.08
CA ASN A 170 -6.95 8.24 -15.06
C ASN A 170 -7.75 8.29 -16.36
#